data_591c16e4d03af59dd4c8f43c8fbf44a2
#
_entry.id   591c16e4d03af59dd4c8f43c8fbf44a2
#
_cell.length_a   1.000
_cell.length_b   1.000
_cell.length_c   1.000
_cell.angle_alpha   90.00
_cell.angle_beta   90.00
_cell.angle_gamma   90.00
#
_symmetry.space_group_name_H-M   'P 1'
#
loop_
_entity.id
_entity.type
_entity.pdbx_description
1 polymer ?
#
loop_
_entity_poly.entity_id
_entity_poly.type
_entity_poly.pdbx_seq_one_letter_code
_entity_poly.pdbx_strand_id
1 'polypeptide(L)'
;MKEVIDTVSVALASGEVEELGGAVMQEVNRSLLSAGVNEEWADKIDNLIVLLFIIGIALLANVICRRIILRVVAKLVKQTKATWDDIVFDHKVMVHLSRMVAPILIYIAIPIAFPEHADSGLLDFLRRLCMIYILAVFLRFVSSLFTAIYQVYSRKEQYRDKPLKGLLQTAQVILFFIGAIIIISILINQSPVVLLTGLGASAAVLMLVFKDSIMGFVSGIQLSANNMLKVGDWITMPKYGADGTVIEVTLNTVKVRNFDNTITTIPPYLLVSDSFQNWQGMQESGGRRVKRSINIDMSSCLLYTSDAADDLIGVD
;
A
#
# COMPACT_ATOMS: atom_id res chain seq x y z
N MET A 1 -8.95 19.85 0.85
CA MET A 1 -8.73 20.14 2.29
C MET A 1 -8.06 21.50 2.49
N LYS A 2 -6.97 21.82 1.76
CA LYS A 2 -6.32 23.14 1.81
C LYS A 2 -7.29 24.25 1.37
N GLU A 3 -8.02 24.09 0.26
CA GLU A 3 -9.06 25.04 -0.20
C GLU A 3 -10.20 25.26 0.82
N VAL A 4 -10.66 24.20 1.49
CA VAL A 4 -11.73 24.33 2.50
C VAL A 4 -11.21 25.05 3.74
N ILE A 5 -9.97 24.78 4.15
CA ILE A 5 -9.33 25.45 5.28
C ILE A 5 -9.04 26.92 4.94
N ASP A 6 -8.58 27.20 3.72
CA ASP A 6 -8.34 28.55 3.24
C ASP A 6 -9.67 29.34 3.10
N THR A 7 -10.75 28.69 2.66
CA THR A 7 -12.09 29.31 2.58
C THR A 7 -12.67 29.61 3.97
N VAL A 8 -12.47 28.70 4.93
CA VAL A 8 -12.89 28.89 6.33
C VAL A 8 -12.03 29.95 7.02
N SER A 9 -10.72 30.00 6.74
CA SER A 9 -9.85 31.07 7.30
C SER A 9 -10.21 32.44 6.73
N VAL A 10 -10.56 32.54 5.45
CA VAL A 10 -11.03 33.79 4.83
C VAL A 10 -12.42 34.21 5.36
N ALA A 11 -13.30 33.24 5.62
CA ALA A 11 -14.64 33.54 6.19
C ALA A 11 -14.60 33.94 7.68
N LEU A 12 -13.64 33.43 8.45
CA LEU A 12 -13.40 33.81 9.84
C LEU A 12 -12.59 35.11 9.94
N ALA A 13 -11.85 35.49 8.92
CA ALA A 13 -11.12 36.77 8.82
C ALA A 13 -12.00 37.95 8.38
N SER A 14 -13.33 37.77 8.27
CA SER A 14 -14.27 38.87 8.00
C SER A 14 -14.34 39.83 9.20
N GLY A 15 -13.47 40.83 9.17
CA GLY A 15 -13.57 42.14 9.88
C GLY A 15 -13.61 42.17 11.40
N GLU A 16 -14.50 41.44 12.04
CA GLU A 16 -14.70 41.53 13.49
C GLU A 16 -13.64 40.82 14.35
N VAL A 17 -13.07 39.70 13.84
CA VAL A 17 -12.05 38.94 14.58
C VAL A 17 -10.69 39.61 14.43
N GLU A 18 -10.43 40.23 13.29
CA GLU A 18 -9.22 40.99 13.00
C GLU A 18 -9.17 42.30 13.81
N GLU A 19 -10.33 42.99 13.96
CA GLU A 19 -10.48 44.16 14.83
C GLU A 19 -10.30 43.81 16.32
N LEU A 20 -10.86 42.69 16.78
CA LEU A 20 -10.69 42.22 18.15
C LEU A 20 -9.25 41.81 18.46
N GLY A 21 -8.57 41.12 17.51
CA GLY A 21 -7.15 40.76 17.62
C GLY A 21 -6.26 42.00 17.71
N GLY A 22 -6.48 42.97 16.81
CA GLY A 22 -5.76 44.25 16.80
C GLY A 22 -5.99 45.09 18.08
N ALA A 23 -7.21 45.14 18.59
CA ALA A 23 -7.53 45.85 19.82
C ALA A 23 -6.83 45.24 21.05
N VAL A 24 -6.83 43.93 21.17
CA VAL A 24 -6.12 43.22 22.26
C VAL A 24 -4.62 43.45 22.19
N MET A 25 -4.04 43.41 20.98
CA MET A 25 -2.61 43.61 20.73
C MET A 25 -2.19 45.05 21.08
N GLN A 26 -2.99 46.04 20.70
CA GLN A 26 -2.73 47.44 21.06
C GLN A 26 -2.80 47.70 22.57
N GLU A 27 -3.74 47.07 23.29
CA GLU A 27 -3.91 47.23 24.74
C GLU A 27 -2.75 46.57 25.51
N VAL A 28 -2.29 45.40 25.09
CA VAL A 28 -1.11 44.70 25.66
C VAL A 28 0.16 45.52 25.41
N ASN A 29 0.37 46.00 24.17
CA ASN A 29 1.53 46.82 23.82
C ASN A 29 1.56 48.13 24.61
N ARG A 30 0.40 48.79 24.76
CA ARG A 30 0.30 50.00 25.60
C ARG A 30 0.63 49.71 27.07
N SER A 31 0.21 48.60 27.60
CA SER A 31 0.52 48.15 28.96
C SER A 31 1.98 47.87 29.19
N LEU A 32 2.66 47.22 28.19
CA LEU A 32 4.09 46.92 28.23
C LEU A 32 4.94 48.20 28.12
N LEU A 33 4.59 49.14 27.24
CA LEU A 33 5.27 50.42 27.10
C LEU A 33 5.12 51.25 28.38
N SER A 34 3.94 51.22 29.03
CA SER A 34 3.73 51.89 30.32
C SER A 34 4.56 51.29 31.47
N ALA A 35 4.94 50.01 31.36
CA ALA A 35 5.82 49.30 32.29
C ALA A 35 7.33 49.55 32.06
N GLY A 36 7.69 50.41 31.07
CA GLY A 36 9.10 50.80 30.79
C GLY A 36 9.89 49.80 29.95
N VAL A 37 9.23 48.91 29.21
CA VAL A 37 9.87 47.98 28.30
C VAL A 37 10.23 48.68 26.97
N ASN A 38 11.43 48.40 26.44
CA ASN A 38 11.92 48.98 25.17
C ASN A 38 11.01 48.52 24.01
N GLU A 39 10.72 49.38 23.00
CA GLU A 39 9.82 49.08 21.88
C GLU A 39 10.13 47.76 21.18
N GLU A 40 11.40 47.48 20.90
CA GLU A 40 11.83 46.23 20.26
C GLU A 40 11.53 44.96 21.08
N TRP A 41 11.57 45.08 22.42
CA TRP A 41 11.26 43.97 23.32
C TRP A 41 9.76 43.88 23.60
N ALA A 42 9.06 45.01 23.55
CA ALA A 42 7.61 45.04 23.71
C ALA A 42 6.90 44.29 22.59
N ASP A 43 7.31 44.47 21.34
CA ASP A 43 6.74 43.76 20.18
C ASP A 43 7.02 42.24 20.22
N LYS A 44 8.24 41.85 20.66
CA LYS A 44 8.57 40.41 20.81
C LYS A 44 7.81 39.73 21.93
N ILE A 45 7.62 40.44 23.05
CA ILE A 45 6.89 39.95 24.23
C ILE A 45 5.40 39.88 23.93
N ASP A 46 4.85 40.89 23.23
CA ASP A 46 3.46 40.93 22.80
C ASP A 46 3.11 39.76 21.92
N ASN A 47 3.89 39.52 20.88
CA ASN A 47 3.76 38.35 19.99
C ASN A 47 3.81 37.02 20.75
N LEU A 48 4.67 36.88 21.76
CA LEU A 48 4.77 35.70 22.60
C LEU A 48 3.52 35.53 23.50
N ILE A 49 3.01 36.62 24.08
CA ILE A 49 1.81 36.61 24.93
C ILE A 49 0.60 36.21 24.12
N VAL A 50 0.42 36.80 22.92
CA VAL A 50 -0.68 36.46 22.01
C VAL A 50 -0.61 34.99 21.59
N LEU A 51 0.57 34.49 21.25
CA LEU A 51 0.77 33.08 20.92
C LEU A 51 0.41 32.16 22.10
N LEU A 52 0.85 32.48 23.31
CA LEU A 52 0.51 31.70 24.52
C LEU A 52 -0.98 31.74 24.82
N PHE A 53 -1.63 32.90 24.60
CA PHE A 53 -3.08 33.06 24.77
C PHE A 53 -3.86 32.17 23.76
N ILE A 54 -3.45 32.19 22.50
CA ILE A 54 -4.04 31.31 21.45
C ILE A 54 -3.91 29.84 21.83
N ILE A 55 -2.71 29.43 22.27
CA ILE A 55 -2.48 28.06 22.72
C ILE A 55 -3.36 27.72 23.92
N GLY A 56 -3.49 28.64 24.89
CA GLY A 56 -4.35 28.48 26.05
C GLY A 56 -5.83 28.29 25.68
N ILE A 57 -6.35 29.15 24.80
CA ILE A 57 -7.73 29.01 24.27
C ILE A 57 -7.92 27.69 23.52
N ALA A 58 -6.96 27.31 22.67
CA ALA A 58 -7.04 26.08 21.91
C ALA A 58 -7.02 24.83 22.82
N LEU A 59 -6.23 24.86 23.90
CA LEU A 59 -6.22 23.77 24.89
C LEU A 59 -7.52 23.72 25.69
N LEU A 60 -8.06 24.89 26.09
CA LEU A 60 -9.34 24.97 26.76
C LEU A 60 -10.47 24.45 25.88
N ALA A 61 -10.52 24.91 24.63
CA ALA A 61 -11.47 24.43 23.62
C ALA A 61 -11.37 22.91 23.39
N ASN A 62 -10.16 22.38 23.37
CA ASN A 62 -9.95 20.92 23.27
C ASN A 62 -10.55 20.17 24.47
N VAL A 63 -10.35 20.65 25.68
CA VAL A 63 -10.93 20.05 26.91
C VAL A 63 -12.45 20.09 26.88
N ILE A 64 -13.02 21.26 26.50
CA ILE A 64 -14.46 21.46 26.40
C ILE A 64 -15.04 20.56 25.30
N CYS A 65 -14.45 20.59 24.12
CA CYS A 65 -14.88 19.80 22.96
C CYS A 65 -14.81 18.29 23.25
N ARG A 66 -13.74 17.84 23.90
CA ARG A 66 -13.61 16.45 24.35
C ARG A 66 -14.74 16.07 25.31
N ARG A 67 -15.07 16.91 26.28
CA ARG A 67 -16.17 16.66 27.23
C ARG A 67 -17.54 16.65 26.54
N ILE A 68 -17.74 17.55 25.57
CA ILE A 68 -19.00 17.63 24.80
C ILE A 68 -19.11 16.41 23.88
N ILE A 69 -18.09 16.12 23.08
CA ILE A 69 -18.10 14.98 22.15
C ILE A 69 -18.38 13.68 22.92
N LEU A 70 -17.66 13.42 24.01
CA LEU A 70 -17.84 12.20 24.79
C LEU A 70 -19.24 12.10 25.42
N ARG A 71 -19.84 13.23 25.84
CA ARG A 71 -21.20 13.23 26.40
C ARG A 71 -22.29 13.04 25.34
N VAL A 72 -22.14 13.73 24.18
CA VAL A 72 -23.09 13.62 23.06
C VAL A 72 -23.06 12.21 22.49
N VAL A 73 -21.85 11.68 22.27
CA VAL A 73 -21.65 10.33 21.77
C VAL A 73 -22.23 9.29 22.73
N ALA A 74 -21.92 9.39 24.04
CA ALA A 74 -22.48 8.47 25.04
C ALA A 74 -24.03 8.54 25.10
N LYS A 75 -24.63 9.68 24.75
CA LYS A 75 -26.09 9.83 24.68
C LYS A 75 -26.66 9.23 23.40
N LEU A 76 -25.99 9.42 22.26
CA LEU A 76 -26.41 8.85 20.97
C LEU A 76 -26.32 7.32 20.95
N VAL A 77 -25.21 6.74 21.41
CA VAL A 77 -25.01 5.29 21.52
C VAL A 77 -26.08 4.60 22.37
N LYS A 78 -26.56 5.28 23.44
CA LYS A 78 -27.64 4.74 24.28
C LYS A 78 -29.01 4.75 23.59
N GLN A 79 -29.20 5.53 22.54
CA GLN A 79 -30.49 5.66 21.84
C GLN A 79 -30.59 4.75 20.61
N THR A 80 -29.49 4.24 20.08
CA THR A 80 -29.46 3.46 18.83
C THR A 80 -29.20 2.00 19.12
N LYS A 81 -30.03 1.12 18.53
CA LYS A 81 -29.86 -0.36 18.63
C LYS A 81 -28.95 -0.95 17.55
N ALA A 82 -28.25 -0.12 16.78
CA ALA A 82 -27.47 -0.54 15.63
C ALA A 82 -26.02 -0.88 16.03
N THR A 83 -25.52 -2.03 15.60
CA THR A 83 -24.16 -2.51 15.86
C THR A 83 -23.06 -1.66 15.20
N TRP A 84 -23.41 -0.76 14.28
CA TRP A 84 -22.49 0.15 13.60
C TRP A 84 -22.09 1.34 14.50
N ASP A 85 -22.96 1.75 15.39
CA ASP A 85 -22.71 2.84 16.33
C ASP A 85 -21.59 2.49 17.31
N ASP A 86 -21.51 1.24 17.74
CA ASP A 86 -20.45 0.75 18.63
C ASP A 86 -19.05 0.87 17.99
N ILE A 87 -18.97 0.84 16.65
CA ILE A 87 -17.69 0.95 15.91
C ILE A 87 -17.23 2.40 15.83
N VAL A 88 -18.10 3.27 15.36
CA VAL A 88 -17.78 4.68 15.09
C VAL A 88 -17.61 5.44 16.41
N PHE A 89 -18.34 5.03 17.43
CA PHE A 89 -18.37 5.69 18.74
C PHE A 89 -17.50 5.02 19.81
N ASP A 90 -16.58 4.14 19.43
CA ASP A 90 -15.59 3.64 20.38
C ASP A 90 -14.87 4.81 21.05
N HIS A 91 -14.77 4.75 22.38
CA HIS A 91 -14.14 5.81 23.19
C HIS A 91 -12.74 6.19 22.68
N LYS A 92 -11.96 5.23 22.19
CA LYS A 92 -10.62 5.47 21.64
C LYS A 92 -10.66 6.32 20.36
N VAL A 93 -11.60 6.01 19.46
CA VAL A 93 -11.82 6.74 18.21
C VAL A 93 -12.19 8.19 18.48
N MET A 94 -13.13 8.40 19.41
CA MET A 94 -13.61 9.73 19.79
C MET A 94 -12.55 10.59 20.49
N VAL A 95 -11.70 9.98 21.30
CA VAL A 95 -10.56 10.68 21.92
C VAL A 95 -9.56 11.17 20.86
N HIS A 96 -9.29 10.38 19.81
CA HIS A 96 -8.42 10.85 18.74
C HIS A 96 -9.05 11.97 17.93
N LEU A 97 -10.35 11.89 17.64
CA LEU A 97 -11.07 12.97 16.96
C LEU A 97 -11.03 14.28 17.76
N SER A 98 -11.27 14.24 19.08
CA SER A 98 -11.21 15.44 19.91
C SER A 98 -9.82 16.07 19.97
N ARG A 99 -8.74 15.30 19.84
CA ARG A 99 -7.38 15.82 19.82
C ARG A 99 -7.03 16.65 18.58
N MET A 100 -7.82 16.56 17.52
CA MET A 100 -7.63 17.37 16.31
C MET A 100 -8.07 18.82 16.50
N VAL A 101 -8.94 19.09 17.48
CA VAL A 101 -9.57 20.43 17.65
C VAL A 101 -8.52 21.49 17.99
N ALA A 102 -7.63 21.24 18.96
CA ALA A 102 -6.64 22.22 19.37
C ALA A 102 -5.68 22.63 18.23
N PRO A 103 -5.04 21.70 17.52
CA PRO A 103 -4.10 22.10 16.46
C PRO A 103 -4.80 22.73 15.25
N ILE A 104 -6.05 22.39 14.97
CA ILE A 104 -6.85 23.05 13.94
C ILE A 104 -7.11 24.51 14.34
N LEU A 105 -7.51 24.76 15.59
CA LEU A 105 -7.73 26.12 16.10
C LEU A 105 -6.43 26.94 16.07
N ILE A 106 -5.31 26.36 16.49
CA ILE A 106 -4.00 27.02 16.42
C ILE A 106 -3.64 27.34 14.97
N TYR A 107 -3.82 26.40 14.04
CA TYR A 107 -3.51 26.60 12.62
C TYR A 107 -4.30 27.76 12.00
N ILE A 108 -5.59 27.89 12.35
CA ILE A 108 -6.46 28.96 11.88
C ILE A 108 -6.14 30.29 12.59
N ALA A 109 -5.80 30.26 13.88
CA ALA A 109 -5.57 31.46 14.66
C ALA A 109 -4.22 32.15 14.36
N ILE A 110 -3.18 31.40 13.99
CA ILE A 110 -1.86 31.97 13.70
C ILE A 110 -1.89 33.11 12.66
N PRO A 111 -2.47 32.95 11.45
CA PRO A 111 -2.47 34.01 10.44
C PRO A 111 -3.37 35.19 10.83
N ILE A 112 -4.39 34.95 11.66
CA ILE A 112 -5.30 36.01 12.15
C ILE A 112 -4.59 36.87 13.20
N ALA A 113 -3.79 36.24 14.07
CA ALA A 113 -3.09 36.94 15.15
C ALA A 113 -1.83 37.69 14.68
N PHE A 114 -1.21 37.27 13.57
CA PHE A 114 0.03 37.85 13.08
C PHE A 114 -0.05 38.20 11.58
N PRO A 115 -0.94 39.15 11.20
CA PRO A 115 -1.14 39.48 9.78
C PRO A 115 0.12 40.09 9.15
N GLU A 116 0.86 40.95 9.87
CA GLU A 116 2.07 41.64 9.39
C GLU A 116 3.29 40.71 9.32
N HIS A 117 3.30 39.60 10.05
CA HIS A 117 4.40 38.67 10.12
C HIS A 117 4.04 37.32 9.46
N ALA A 118 2.95 37.25 8.70
CA ALA A 118 2.44 36.02 8.10
C ALA A 118 3.50 35.31 7.23
N ASP A 119 4.40 36.06 6.61
CA ASP A 119 5.50 35.57 5.76
C ASP A 119 6.82 35.32 6.54
N SER A 120 6.82 35.48 7.88
CA SER A 120 8.03 35.17 8.65
C SER A 120 8.29 33.66 8.62
N GLY A 121 9.55 33.27 8.32
CA GLY A 121 9.94 31.86 8.23
C GLY A 121 9.62 31.03 9.48
N LEU A 122 9.57 31.68 10.66
CA LEU A 122 9.24 31.02 11.92
C LEU A 122 7.75 30.67 12.02
N LEU A 123 6.85 31.56 11.61
CA LEU A 123 5.41 31.30 11.63
C LEU A 123 5.02 30.27 10.55
N ASP A 124 5.64 30.33 9.38
CA ASP A 124 5.43 29.32 8.35
C ASP A 124 5.91 27.93 8.83
N PHE A 125 7.05 27.86 9.50
CA PHE A 125 7.52 26.62 10.12
C PHE A 125 6.54 26.10 11.20
N LEU A 126 6.01 26.98 12.05
CA LEU A 126 5.04 26.62 13.08
C LEU A 126 3.72 26.10 12.47
N ARG A 127 3.24 26.74 11.39
CA ARG A 127 2.07 26.29 10.64
C ARG A 127 2.29 24.90 10.04
N ARG A 128 3.47 24.62 9.47
CA ARG A 128 3.83 23.29 8.97
C ARG A 128 3.85 22.26 10.08
N LEU A 129 4.39 22.57 11.26
CA LEU A 129 4.36 21.68 12.41
C LEU A 129 2.93 21.37 12.87
N CYS A 130 2.03 22.38 12.92
CA CYS A 130 0.62 22.17 13.21
C CYS A 130 -0.03 21.23 12.18
N MET A 131 0.24 21.44 10.89
CA MET A 131 -0.31 20.59 9.83
C MET A 131 0.19 19.16 9.93
N ILE A 132 1.47 18.94 10.23
CA ILE A 132 2.05 17.61 10.48
C ILE A 132 1.38 16.95 11.69
N TYR A 133 1.17 17.71 12.77
CA TYR A 133 0.50 17.18 13.96
C TYR A 133 -0.96 16.81 13.69
N ILE A 134 -1.71 17.65 12.96
CA ILE A 134 -3.08 17.35 12.52
C ILE A 134 -3.10 16.05 11.72
N LEU A 135 -2.20 15.91 10.74
CA LEU A 135 -2.08 14.71 9.92
C LEU A 135 -1.74 13.48 10.75
N ALA A 136 -0.79 13.59 11.69
CA ALA A 136 -0.41 12.47 12.55
C ALA A 136 -1.58 11.99 13.45
N VAL A 137 -2.36 12.93 13.99
CA VAL A 137 -3.56 12.61 14.77
C VAL A 137 -4.64 12.02 13.89
N PHE A 138 -4.81 12.52 12.67
CA PHE A 138 -5.75 11.98 11.69
C PHE A 138 -5.40 10.54 11.29
N LEU A 139 -4.13 10.24 11.03
CA LEU A 139 -3.67 8.88 10.74
C LEU A 139 -3.96 7.92 11.91
N ARG A 140 -3.73 8.37 13.14
CA ARG A 140 -4.09 7.59 14.34
C ARG A 140 -5.59 7.40 14.50
N PHE A 141 -6.37 8.41 14.16
CA PHE A 141 -7.83 8.31 14.15
C PHE A 141 -8.29 7.23 13.15
N VAL A 142 -7.83 7.27 11.91
CA VAL A 142 -8.17 6.28 10.88
C VAL A 142 -7.69 4.88 11.27
N SER A 143 -6.48 4.75 11.82
CA SER A 143 -5.96 3.47 12.32
C SER A 143 -6.79 2.91 13.49
N SER A 144 -7.26 3.78 14.39
CA SER A 144 -8.16 3.40 15.49
C SER A 144 -9.52 2.94 14.95
N LEU A 145 -10.05 3.62 13.92
CA LEU A 145 -11.28 3.23 13.24
C LEU A 145 -11.16 1.83 12.60
N PHE A 146 -10.06 1.55 11.89
CA PHE A 146 -9.80 0.22 11.34
C PHE A 146 -9.77 -0.86 12.43
N THR A 147 -9.15 -0.55 13.57
CA THR A 147 -9.08 -1.47 14.71
C THR A 147 -10.46 -1.71 15.33
N ALA A 148 -11.27 -0.68 15.46
CA ALA A 148 -12.64 -0.78 15.97
C ALA A 148 -13.53 -1.61 15.03
N ILE A 149 -13.44 -1.39 13.72
CA ILE A 149 -14.12 -2.19 12.71
C ILE A 149 -13.74 -3.67 12.84
N TYR A 150 -12.43 -3.96 12.94
CA TYR A 150 -11.94 -5.32 13.11
C TYR A 150 -12.50 -5.98 14.37
N GLN A 151 -12.52 -5.27 15.50
CA GLN A 151 -13.03 -5.82 16.77
C GLN A 151 -14.50 -6.21 16.71
N VAL A 152 -15.32 -5.47 15.99
CA VAL A 152 -16.75 -5.80 15.81
C VAL A 152 -16.93 -6.99 14.88
N TYR A 153 -16.18 -7.04 13.75
CA TYR A 153 -16.25 -8.16 12.83
C TYR A 153 -15.72 -9.46 13.43
N SER A 154 -14.64 -9.38 14.22
CA SER A 154 -14.03 -10.57 14.86
C SER A 154 -14.90 -11.21 15.96
N ARG A 155 -15.90 -10.47 16.50
CA ARG A 155 -16.86 -11.01 17.46
C ARG A 155 -17.94 -11.90 16.83
N LYS A 156 -18.16 -11.79 15.52
CA LYS A 156 -19.14 -12.61 14.80
C LYS A 156 -18.52 -13.97 14.48
N GLU A 157 -19.15 -15.06 14.87
CA GLU A 157 -18.69 -16.44 14.65
C GLU A 157 -18.36 -16.74 13.17
N GLN A 158 -19.12 -16.17 12.24
CA GLN A 158 -18.95 -16.34 10.80
C GLN A 158 -17.58 -15.86 10.25
N TYR A 159 -16.86 -15.00 10.98
CA TYR A 159 -15.58 -14.41 10.57
C TYR A 159 -14.40 -14.81 11.45
N ARG A 160 -14.63 -15.67 12.46
CA ARG A 160 -13.63 -16.06 13.45
C ARG A 160 -12.42 -16.77 12.82
N ASP A 161 -12.65 -17.58 11.78
CA ASP A 161 -11.61 -18.39 11.12
C ASP A 161 -10.94 -17.67 9.93
N LYS A 162 -11.35 -16.42 9.64
CA LYS A 162 -10.77 -15.66 8.53
C LYS A 162 -9.57 -14.84 9.01
N PRO A 163 -8.47 -14.73 8.20
CA PRO A 163 -7.26 -14.00 8.58
C PRO A 163 -7.43 -12.47 8.45
N LEU A 164 -8.52 -11.92 9.01
CA LEU A 164 -8.85 -10.49 8.94
C LEU A 164 -7.80 -9.61 9.62
N LYS A 165 -7.09 -10.15 10.62
CA LYS A 165 -6.02 -9.42 11.33
C LYS A 165 -4.86 -9.06 10.38
N GLY A 166 -4.47 -9.96 9.49
CA GLY A 166 -3.44 -9.69 8.48
C GLY A 166 -3.85 -8.57 7.53
N LEU A 167 -5.09 -8.59 7.03
CA LEU A 167 -5.63 -7.53 6.17
C LEU A 167 -5.63 -6.17 6.87
N LEU A 168 -6.03 -6.12 8.14
CA LEU A 168 -5.99 -4.90 8.94
C LEU A 168 -4.57 -4.36 9.06
N GLN A 169 -3.61 -5.22 9.42
CA GLN A 169 -2.21 -4.81 9.54
C GLN A 169 -1.65 -4.27 8.24
N THR A 170 -1.94 -4.93 7.12
CA THR A 170 -1.53 -4.46 5.79
C THR A 170 -2.14 -3.09 5.46
N ALA A 171 -3.43 -2.89 5.73
CA ALA A 171 -4.10 -1.61 5.51
C ALA A 171 -3.49 -0.49 6.38
N GLN A 172 -3.15 -0.79 7.64
CA GLN A 172 -2.48 0.18 8.53
C GLN A 172 -1.07 0.53 8.04
N VAL A 173 -0.30 -0.45 7.56
CA VAL A 173 1.04 -0.20 6.99
C VAL A 173 0.95 0.73 5.79
N ILE A 174 0.01 0.47 4.86
CA ILE A 174 -0.22 1.33 3.69
C ILE A 174 -0.63 2.74 4.11
N LEU A 175 -1.54 2.86 5.08
CA LEU A 175 -2.00 4.13 5.62
C LEU A 175 -0.83 4.96 6.19
N PHE A 176 0.00 4.35 7.03
CA PHE A 176 1.15 5.03 7.61
C PHE A 176 2.24 5.35 6.59
N PHE A 177 2.43 4.49 5.58
CA PHE A 177 3.36 4.75 4.48
C PHE A 177 2.96 5.99 3.68
N ILE A 178 1.68 6.07 3.26
CA ILE A 178 1.14 7.25 2.58
C ILE A 178 1.23 8.49 3.48
N GLY A 179 0.90 8.35 4.76
CA GLY A 179 1.00 9.42 5.73
C GLY A 179 2.43 9.94 5.90
N ALA A 180 3.42 9.05 5.92
CA ALA A 180 4.83 9.44 5.98
C ALA A 180 5.26 10.26 4.75
N ILE A 181 4.83 9.86 3.55
CA ILE A 181 5.13 10.61 2.32
C ILE A 181 4.53 12.02 2.39
N ILE A 182 3.29 12.16 2.88
CA ILE A 182 2.64 13.47 3.03
C ILE A 182 3.38 14.32 4.08
N ILE A 183 3.82 13.73 5.20
CA ILE A 183 4.61 14.44 6.22
C ILE A 183 5.93 14.95 5.63
N ILE A 184 6.65 14.10 4.90
CA ILE A 184 7.89 14.49 4.22
C ILE A 184 7.63 15.60 3.20
N SER A 185 6.55 15.50 2.46
CA SER A 185 6.10 16.52 1.49
C SER A 185 5.91 17.89 2.16
N ILE A 186 5.25 17.94 3.31
CA ILE A 186 5.03 19.18 4.09
C ILE A 186 6.37 19.74 4.60
N LEU A 187 7.29 18.87 5.07
CA LEU A 187 8.60 19.30 5.58
C LEU A 187 9.46 19.92 4.48
N ILE A 188 9.49 19.30 3.29
CA ILE A 188 10.31 19.74 2.16
C ILE A 188 9.63 20.87 1.36
N ASN A 189 8.35 21.17 1.66
CA ASN A 189 7.54 22.13 0.91
C ASN A 189 7.36 21.77 -0.58
N GLN A 190 7.21 20.47 -0.84
CA GLN A 190 6.96 19.94 -2.19
C GLN A 190 5.59 19.25 -2.24
N SER A 191 5.00 19.14 -3.42
CA SER A 191 3.73 18.42 -3.55
C SER A 191 3.92 16.91 -3.31
N PRO A 192 3.00 16.22 -2.61
CA PRO A 192 3.07 14.76 -2.41
C PRO A 192 3.13 13.99 -3.74
N VAL A 193 2.50 14.53 -4.79
CA VAL A 193 2.47 13.93 -6.12
C VAL A 193 3.87 13.85 -6.73
N VAL A 194 4.68 14.90 -6.58
CA VAL A 194 6.07 14.92 -7.08
C VAL A 194 6.90 13.82 -6.40
N LEU A 195 6.76 13.68 -5.08
CA LEU A 195 7.46 12.62 -4.33
C LEU A 195 7.01 11.22 -4.75
N LEU A 196 5.70 11.01 -4.88
CA LEU A 196 5.13 9.73 -5.33
C LEU A 196 5.56 9.39 -6.75
N THR A 197 5.58 10.37 -7.65
CA THR A 197 6.02 10.18 -9.04
C THR A 197 7.50 9.80 -9.09
N GLY A 198 8.35 10.50 -8.33
CA GLY A 198 9.77 10.19 -8.24
C GLY A 198 10.05 8.80 -7.67
N LEU A 199 9.36 8.44 -6.57
CA LEU A 199 9.44 7.09 -5.99
C LEU A 199 8.92 6.02 -6.95
N GLY A 200 7.80 6.29 -7.64
CA GLY A 200 7.21 5.37 -8.61
C GLY A 200 8.12 5.13 -9.81
N ALA A 201 8.72 6.20 -10.35
CA ALA A 201 9.68 6.08 -11.44
C ALA A 201 10.92 5.28 -11.03
N SER A 202 11.47 5.54 -9.85
CA SER A 202 12.60 4.79 -9.30
C SER A 202 12.25 3.31 -9.09
N ALA A 203 11.07 3.03 -8.54
CA ALA A 203 10.57 1.67 -8.34
C ALA A 203 10.39 0.93 -9.67
N ALA A 204 9.89 1.60 -10.73
CA ALA A 204 9.73 1.01 -12.06
C ALA A 204 11.09 0.63 -12.67
N VAL A 205 12.10 1.48 -12.54
CA VAL A 205 13.47 1.19 -13.00
C VAL A 205 14.05 -0.01 -12.23
N LEU A 206 13.91 -0.02 -10.90
CA LEU A 206 14.38 -1.14 -10.08
C LEU A 206 13.66 -2.44 -10.45
N MET A 207 12.33 -2.39 -10.65
CA MET A 207 11.55 -3.56 -11.06
C MET A 207 12.02 -4.09 -12.43
N LEU A 208 12.37 -3.19 -13.36
CA LEU A 208 12.90 -3.61 -14.67
C LEU A 208 14.26 -4.31 -14.53
N VAL A 209 15.15 -3.78 -13.68
CA VAL A 209 16.48 -4.39 -13.44
C VAL A 209 16.37 -5.76 -12.77
N PHE A 210 15.45 -5.92 -11.82
CA PHE A 210 15.28 -7.18 -11.09
C PHE A 210 14.23 -8.12 -11.69
N LYS A 211 13.60 -7.76 -12.81
CA LYS A 211 12.51 -8.54 -13.43
C LYS A 211 12.86 -10.01 -13.59
N ASP A 212 14.00 -10.31 -14.20
CA ASP A 212 14.38 -11.70 -14.50
C ASP A 212 14.72 -12.49 -13.23
N SER A 213 15.32 -11.83 -12.24
CA SER A 213 15.59 -12.44 -10.93
C SER A 213 14.31 -12.79 -10.18
N ILE A 214 13.32 -11.88 -10.19
CA ILE A 214 12.02 -12.11 -9.56
C ILE A 214 11.27 -13.22 -10.30
N MET A 215 11.25 -13.20 -11.63
CA MET A 215 10.65 -14.25 -12.45
C MET A 215 11.27 -15.62 -12.15
N GLY A 216 12.61 -15.70 -12.11
CA GLY A 216 13.32 -16.95 -11.78
C GLY A 216 12.95 -17.47 -10.40
N PHE A 217 12.95 -16.59 -9.40
CA PHE A 217 12.59 -16.95 -8.03
C PHE A 217 11.15 -17.47 -7.90
N VAL A 218 10.18 -16.73 -8.45
CA VAL A 218 8.76 -17.12 -8.41
C VAL A 218 8.53 -18.44 -9.14
N SER A 219 9.13 -18.60 -10.32
CA SER A 219 9.02 -19.83 -11.11
C SER A 219 9.68 -21.03 -10.42
N GLY A 220 10.82 -20.83 -9.75
CA GLY A 220 11.46 -21.87 -8.96
C GLY A 220 10.58 -22.38 -7.80
N ILE A 221 9.94 -21.45 -7.09
CA ILE A 221 8.94 -21.81 -6.07
C ILE A 221 7.75 -22.54 -6.69
N GLN A 222 7.25 -22.08 -7.82
CA GLN A 222 6.09 -22.68 -8.50
C GLN A 222 6.37 -24.10 -8.98
N LEU A 223 7.55 -24.35 -9.58
CA LEU A 223 7.98 -25.68 -9.99
C LEU A 223 8.04 -26.65 -8.80
N SER A 224 8.59 -26.19 -7.68
CA SER A 224 8.72 -26.99 -6.46
C SER A 224 7.37 -27.21 -5.76
N ALA A 225 6.57 -26.16 -5.56
CA ALA A 225 5.30 -26.24 -4.87
C ALA A 225 4.26 -27.10 -5.59
N ASN A 226 4.26 -27.07 -6.91
CA ASN A 226 3.34 -27.86 -7.74
C ASN A 226 3.91 -29.24 -8.11
N ASN A 227 5.07 -29.63 -7.61
CA ASN A 227 5.74 -30.88 -7.95
C ASN A 227 5.89 -31.10 -9.48
N MET A 228 6.07 -30.01 -10.24
CA MET A 228 6.16 -30.10 -11.70
C MET A 228 7.48 -30.71 -12.16
N LEU A 229 8.54 -30.57 -11.33
CA LEU A 229 9.89 -31.05 -11.67
C LEU A 229 10.65 -31.43 -10.39
N LYS A 230 11.32 -32.57 -10.40
CA LYS A 230 12.18 -33.05 -9.32
C LYS A 230 13.55 -33.44 -9.85
N VAL A 231 14.56 -33.46 -8.98
CA VAL A 231 15.85 -34.04 -9.29
C VAL A 231 15.68 -35.53 -9.56
N GLY A 232 16.22 -36.01 -10.67
CA GLY A 232 16.05 -37.38 -11.15
C GLY A 232 15.00 -37.53 -12.24
N ASP A 233 14.13 -36.55 -12.48
CA ASP A 233 13.15 -36.62 -13.56
C ASP A 233 13.85 -36.59 -14.93
N TRP A 234 13.35 -37.39 -15.86
CA TRP A 234 13.72 -37.27 -17.26
C TRP A 234 12.76 -36.27 -17.93
N ILE A 235 13.35 -35.22 -18.51
CA ILE A 235 12.60 -34.21 -19.25
C ILE A 235 13.12 -34.05 -20.67
N THR A 236 12.21 -33.67 -21.57
CA THR A 236 12.54 -33.31 -22.95
C THR A 236 11.99 -31.91 -23.24
N MET A 237 12.87 -31.01 -23.67
CA MET A 237 12.59 -29.63 -24.05
C MET A 237 13.38 -29.27 -25.30
N PRO A 238 12.92 -29.65 -26.51
CA PRO A 238 13.71 -29.57 -27.75
C PRO A 238 14.13 -28.15 -28.10
N LYS A 239 13.28 -27.17 -27.79
CA LYS A 239 13.54 -25.74 -28.04
C LYS A 239 14.85 -25.25 -27.39
N TYR A 240 15.24 -25.85 -26.27
CA TYR A 240 16.42 -25.48 -25.51
C TYR A 240 17.50 -26.54 -25.50
N GLY A 241 17.38 -27.55 -26.35
CA GLY A 241 18.36 -28.63 -26.48
C GLY A 241 18.51 -29.47 -25.21
N ALA A 242 17.43 -29.61 -24.43
CA ALA A 242 17.43 -30.45 -23.25
C ALA A 242 16.65 -31.74 -23.52
N ASP A 243 17.33 -32.88 -23.37
CA ASP A 243 16.74 -34.21 -23.40
C ASP A 243 17.57 -35.12 -22.49
N GLY A 244 17.14 -35.27 -21.25
CA GLY A 244 17.91 -36.00 -20.27
C GLY A 244 17.40 -35.88 -18.84
N THR A 245 18.25 -36.22 -17.89
CA THR A 245 17.88 -36.27 -16.47
C THR A 245 18.23 -34.97 -15.75
N VAL A 246 17.29 -34.48 -14.95
CA VAL A 246 17.48 -33.32 -14.05
C VAL A 246 18.45 -33.70 -12.95
N ILE A 247 19.59 -33.00 -12.87
CA ILE A 247 20.60 -33.23 -11.84
C ILE A 247 20.53 -32.24 -10.68
N GLU A 248 20.03 -31.05 -10.96
CA GLU A 248 19.96 -30.00 -9.94
C GLU A 248 18.80 -29.04 -10.24
N VAL A 249 18.07 -28.68 -9.21
CA VAL A 249 17.01 -27.66 -9.25
C VAL A 249 17.31 -26.62 -8.18
N THR A 250 17.64 -25.40 -8.62
CA THR A 250 17.83 -24.24 -7.73
C THR A 250 16.76 -23.19 -8.00
N LEU A 251 16.74 -22.13 -7.22
CA LEU A 251 15.77 -21.03 -7.39
C LEU A 251 15.90 -20.31 -8.74
N ASN A 252 17.10 -20.27 -9.30
CA ASN A 252 17.40 -19.51 -10.52
C ASN A 252 17.83 -20.37 -11.70
N THR A 253 18.14 -21.66 -11.49
CA THR A 253 18.63 -22.53 -12.54
C THR A 253 18.19 -23.99 -12.35
N VAL A 254 17.89 -24.66 -13.45
CA VAL A 254 17.68 -26.09 -13.53
C VAL A 254 18.76 -26.65 -14.46
N LYS A 255 19.52 -27.66 -14.00
CA LYS A 255 20.53 -28.33 -14.79
C LYS A 255 20.03 -29.70 -15.24
N VAL A 256 20.09 -29.96 -16.52
CA VAL A 256 19.71 -31.22 -17.16
C VAL A 256 20.94 -31.84 -17.76
N ARG A 257 21.24 -33.09 -17.40
CA ARG A 257 22.26 -33.90 -18.06
C ARG A 257 21.61 -34.62 -19.22
N ASN A 258 21.99 -34.23 -20.43
CA ASN A 258 21.54 -34.86 -21.65
C ASN A 258 22.12 -36.26 -21.83
N PHE A 259 21.58 -37.07 -22.72
CA PHE A 259 22.05 -38.42 -23.01
C PHE A 259 23.44 -38.45 -23.64
N ASP A 260 23.91 -37.37 -24.25
CA ASP A 260 25.27 -37.19 -24.76
C ASP A 260 26.27 -36.74 -23.68
N ASN A 261 25.86 -36.73 -22.40
CA ASN A 261 26.59 -36.22 -21.23
C ASN A 261 26.85 -34.69 -21.20
N THR A 262 26.27 -33.93 -22.11
CA THR A 262 26.29 -32.46 -22.00
C THR A 262 25.35 -32.00 -20.90
N ILE A 263 25.63 -30.82 -20.31
CA ILE A 263 24.76 -30.22 -19.29
C ILE A 263 24.10 -28.98 -19.91
N THR A 264 22.76 -29.02 -20.00
CA THR A 264 21.96 -27.88 -20.38
C THR A 264 21.46 -27.19 -19.12
N THR A 265 21.71 -25.87 -19.02
CA THR A 265 21.22 -25.04 -17.90
C THR A 265 20.03 -24.22 -18.37
N ILE A 266 18.89 -24.40 -17.73
CA ILE A 266 17.61 -23.75 -18.09
C ILE A 266 17.16 -22.88 -16.94
N PRO A 267 16.86 -21.59 -17.17
CA PRO A 267 16.18 -20.77 -16.17
C PRO A 267 14.78 -21.32 -15.82
N PRO A 268 14.38 -21.39 -14.54
CA PRO A 268 13.09 -21.94 -14.12
C PRO A 268 11.87 -21.31 -14.78
N TYR A 269 11.93 -20.01 -15.11
CA TYR A 269 10.81 -19.33 -15.73
C TYR A 269 10.46 -19.89 -17.12
N LEU A 270 11.44 -20.44 -17.86
CA LEU A 270 11.19 -21.06 -19.16
C LEU A 270 10.45 -22.39 -19.03
N LEU A 271 10.66 -23.12 -17.92
CA LEU A 271 9.93 -24.35 -17.63
C LEU A 271 8.48 -24.11 -17.19
N VAL A 272 8.18 -22.89 -16.73
CA VAL A 272 6.81 -22.48 -16.38
C VAL A 272 6.09 -21.82 -17.56
N SER A 273 6.81 -21.04 -18.38
CA SER A 273 6.24 -20.30 -19.51
C SER A 273 6.08 -21.14 -20.78
N ASP A 274 7.00 -22.07 -21.00
CA ASP A 274 6.99 -22.95 -22.17
C ASP A 274 6.55 -24.37 -21.76
N SER A 275 6.13 -25.18 -22.74
CA SER A 275 5.81 -26.57 -22.52
C SER A 275 7.05 -27.42 -22.52
N PHE A 276 7.16 -28.35 -21.60
CA PHE A 276 8.15 -29.43 -21.59
C PHE A 276 7.48 -30.77 -21.33
N GLN A 277 8.13 -31.86 -21.75
CA GLN A 277 7.65 -33.19 -21.46
C GLN A 277 8.41 -33.74 -20.25
N ASN A 278 7.66 -34.10 -19.18
CA ASN A 278 8.19 -34.85 -18.05
C ASN A 278 7.82 -36.35 -18.22
N TRP A 279 8.81 -37.20 -18.31
CA TRP A 279 8.63 -38.63 -18.52
C TRP A 279 8.41 -39.43 -17.22
N GLN A 280 8.37 -38.77 -16.08
CA GLN A 280 8.10 -39.39 -14.78
C GLN A 280 6.80 -40.21 -14.79
N GLY A 281 5.73 -39.63 -15.32
CA GLY A 281 4.43 -40.34 -15.41
C GLY A 281 4.50 -41.63 -16.26
N MET A 282 5.36 -41.68 -17.28
CA MET A 282 5.58 -42.91 -18.05
C MET A 282 6.33 -43.94 -17.22
N GLN A 283 7.35 -43.52 -16.44
CA GLN A 283 8.13 -44.42 -15.59
C GLN A 283 7.26 -45.03 -14.47
N GLU A 284 6.37 -44.23 -13.92
CA GLU A 284 5.44 -44.67 -12.86
C GLU A 284 4.29 -45.55 -13.36
N SER A 285 3.88 -45.39 -14.62
CA SER A 285 2.74 -46.14 -15.20
C SER A 285 3.05 -47.60 -15.56
N GLY A 286 4.33 -48.03 -15.48
CA GLY A 286 4.76 -49.41 -15.83
C GLY A 286 4.64 -49.78 -17.32
N GLY A 287 4.30 -48.84 -18.18
CA GLY A 287 4.13 -49.06 -19.62
C GLY A 287 4.64 -47.92 -20.48
N ARG A 288 5.15 -48.22 -21.68
CA ARG A 288 5.61 -47.23 -22.65
C ARG A 288 4.78 -47.30 -23.92
N ARG A 289 4.28 -46.18 -24.41
CA ARG A 289 3.67 -46.09 -25.72
C ARG A 289 4.74 -46.26 -26.80
N VAL A 290 4.61 -47.28 -27.63
CA VAL A 290 5.44 -47.47 -28.85
C VAL A 290 4.59 -47.11 -30.07
N LYS A 291 5.06 -46.16 -30.86
CA LYS A 291 4.46 -45.76 -32.12
C LYS A 291 5.49 -46.01 -33.20
N ARG A 292 5.20 -46.94 -34.13
CA ARG A 292 6.00 -47.20 -35.33
C ARG A 292 5.10 -47.03 -36.54
N SER A 293 5.61 -46.47 -37.60
CA SER A 293 4.99 -46.42 -38.92
C SER A 293 5.84 -47.23 -39.90
N ILE A 294 5.18 -48.05 -40.65
CA ILE A 294 5.78 -48.79 -41.78
C ILE A 294 5.11 -48.21 -43.01
N ASN A 295 5.92 -47.66 -43.90
CA ASN A 295 5.39 -47.17 -45.16
C ASN A 295 5.22 -48.38 -46.09
N ILE A 296 4.00 -48.65 -46.49
CA ILE A 296 3.66 -49.69 -47.45
C ILE A 296 3.37 -48.98 -48.78
N ASP A 297 4.04 -49.43 -49.81
CA ASP A 297 3.79 -48.95 -51.16
C ASP A 297 2.44 -49.49 -51.62
N MET A 298 1.52 -48.60 -51.90
CA MET A 298 0.17 -48.97 -52.37
C MET A 298 0.16 -49.71 -53.72
N SER A 299 1.20 -49.50 -54.57
CA SER A 299 1.30 -50.16 -55.83
C SER A 299 1.65 -51.67 -55.69
N SER A 300 2.40 -52.05 -54.64
CA SER A 300 2.67 -53.40 -54.30
C SER A 300 1.42 -54.22 -53.93
N CYS A 301 0.54 -53.57 -53.22
CA CYS A 301 -0.75 -54.18 -52.79
C CYS A 301 -1.73 -54.34 -53.92
N LEU A 302 -1.79 -53.38 -54.84
CA LEU A 302 -2.62 -53.47 -56.05
C LEU A 302 -2.11 -54.51 -57.05
N LEU A 303 -0.82 -54.66 -57.21
CA LEU A 303 -0.23 -55.73 -58.10
C LEU A 303 -0.59 -57.12 -57.57
N TYR A 304 -0.58 -57.33 -56.26
CA TYR A 304 -0.93 -58.65 -55.70
C TYR A 304 -2.42 -58.95 -55.84
N THR A 305 -3.26 -57.95 -55.68
CA THR A 305 -4.72 -58.11 -55.85
C THR A 305 -5.11 -58.31 -57.33
N SER A 306 -4.40 -57.69 -58.29
CA SER A 306 -4.69 -57.87 -59.69
C SER A 306 -4.20 -59.26 -60.16
N ASP A 307 -3.05 -59.74 -59.68
CA ASP A 307 -2.51 -61.05 -59.96
C ASP A 307 -3.42 -62.20 -59.42
N ALA A 308 -3.93 -61.99 -58.18
CA ALA A 308 -4.88 -62.93 -57.60
C ALA A 308 -6.28 -62.92 -58.28
N ALA A 309 -6.64 -61.83 -58.95
CA ALA A 309 -7.86 -61.78 -59.75
C ALA A 309 -7.71 -62.43 -61.10
N ASP A 310 -6.49 -62.38 -61.71
CA ASP A 310 -6.21 -63.01 -62.96
C ASP A 310 -6.12 -64.58 -62.85
N ASP A 311 -5.65 -65.07 -61.70
CA ASP A 311 -5.67 -66.50 -61.39
C ASP A 311 -7.08 -67.08 -61.21
N LEU A 312 -8.06 -66.27 -60.94
CA LEU A 312 -9.46 -66.70 -60.83
C LEU A 312 -10.22 -66.74 -62.17
N ILE A 313 -9.67 -66.16 -63.21
CA ILE A 313 -10.31 -66.11 -64.55
C ILE A 313 -9.76 -67.16 -65.49
N GLY A 314 -8.74 -67.84 -65.10
CA GLY A 314 -8.03 -68.86 -65.94
C GLY A 314 -8.44 -70.29 -65.63
N VAL A 315 -9.71 -70.60 -65.56
CA VAL A 315 -10.15 -71.98 -65.59
C VAL A 315 -11.26 -72.13 -66.63
N ASP A 316 -10.81 -72.42 -67.82
CA ASP A 316 -11.45 -73.43 -68.73
C ASP A 316 -10.39 -74.12 -69.57
#